data_8f65d9d9dee4da91ea012533728807c7
#
_entry.id   8f65d9d9dee4da91ea012533728807c7
#
_cell.length_a   1.000
_cell.length_b   1.000
_cell.length_c   1.000
_cell.angle_alpha   90.00
_cell.angle_beta   90.00
_cell.angle_gamma   90.00
#
_symmetry.space_group_name_H-M   'P 1'
#
loop_
_entity.id
_entity.type
_entity.pdbx_description
1 polymer ?
#
loop_
_entity_poly.entity_id
_entity_poly.type
_entity_poly.pdbx_seq_one_letter_code
_entity_poly.pdbx_strand_id
1 'polypeptide(L)'
;MFLGPLLFIIYIHDLHKATHYSIARHFADDTNLLISNHSLKQLKKKHLDIALKILTIKLKANKILLNSSKTEILLFKNPNKPVNYDLKIILDGTRLYPSKYVNNLGILIDPYLTWNYRIETLAPKLARAAGMLPKLHHYVPHESLRNTYFGIFALIMNYGIQIWGQH
;
A
#
# COMPACT_ATOMS: atom_id res chain seq x y z
N MET A 1 -8.23 -13.63 -22.54
CA MET A 1 -9.34 -13.53 -21.57
C MET A 1 -9.18 -12.23 -20.79
N PHE A 2 -9.56 -11.08 -21.40
CA PHE A 2 -9.33 -9.73 -20.86
C PHE A 2 -10.59 -9.06 -20.30
N LEU A 3 -11.76 -9.68 -20.53
CA LEU A 3 -13.05 -9.09 -20.21
C LEU A 3 -13.33 -9.04 -18.71
N GLY A 4 -12.92 -10.05 -17.95
CA GLY A 4 -13.16 -10.13 -16.50
C GLY A 4 -12.57 -8.97 -15.70
N PRO A 5 -11.26 -8.70 -15.82
CA PRO A 5 -10.63 -7.55 -15.13
C PRO A 5 -11.24 -6.20 -15.54
N LEU A 6 -11.58 -6.03 -16.82
CA LEU A 6 -12.21 -4.80 -17.30
C LEU A 6 -13.62 -4.60 -16.70
N LEU A 7 -14.42 -5.64 -16.69
CA LEU A 7 -15.75 -5.62 -16.08
C LEU A 7 -15.67 -5.36 -14.57
N PHE A 8 -14.68 -5.93 -13.88
CA PHE A 8 -14.46 -5.69 -12.47
C PHE A 8 -14.13 -4.22 -12.18
N ILE A 9 -13.25 -3.59 -12.97
CA ILE A 9 -12.90 -2.17 -12.83
C ILE A 9 -14.14 -1.29 -13.01
N ILE A 10 -14.98 -1.58 -14.03
CA ILE A 10 -16.23 -0.86 -14.25
C ILE A 10 -17.18 -1.04 -13.07
N TYR A 11 -17.26 -2.26 -12.55
CA TYR A 11 -18.13 -2.63 -11.44
C TYR A 11 -17.81 -1.92 -10.13
N ILE A 12 -16.50 -1.74 -9.81
CA ILE A 12 -16.07 -1.03 -8.60
C ILE A 12 -15.91 0.48 -8.80
N HIS A 13 -16.08 0.99 -10.03
CA HIS A 13 -15.85 2.40 -10.36
C HIS A 13 -16.62 3.38 -9.47
N ASP A 14 -17.82 3.05 -9.04
CA ASP A 14 -18.64 3.92 -8.20
C ASP A 14 -18.25 3.98 -6.73
N LEU A 15 -17.31 3.12 -6.29
CA LEU A 15 -16.86 3.11 -4.89
C LEU A 15 -16.17 4.42 -4.50
N HIS A 16 -15.44 5.07 -5.40
CA HIS A 16 -14.75 6.33 -5.12
C HIS A 16 -15.71 7.50 -4.83
N LYS A 17 -16.92 7.47 -5.40
CA LYS A 17 -17.96 8.49 -5.17
C LYS A 17 -18.66 8.33 -3.82
N ALA A 18 -18.35 7.24 -3.09
CA ALA A 18 -19.06 6.89 -1.86
C ALA A 18 -18.71 7.75 -0.66
N THR A 19 -17.58 8.45 -0.70
CA THR A 19 -17.03 9.06 0.51
C THR A 19 -16.64 10.51 0.28
N HIS A 20 -17.49 11.44 0.73
CA HIS A 20 -17.19 12.89 0.72
C HIS A 20 -16.00 13.28 1.61
N TYR A 21 -15.60 12.42 2.55
CA TYR A 21 -14.58 12.72 3.58
C TYR A 21 -13.29 11.92 3.39
N SER A 22 -13.17 11.16 2.29
CA SER A 22 -11.98 10.37 2.00
C SER A 22 -11.67 10.37 0.52
N ILE A 23 -10.40 10.18 0.20
CA ILE A 23 -9.94 9.93 -1.16
C ILE A 23 -9.78 8.41 -1.29
N ALA A 24 -10.60 7.80 -2.12
CA ALA A 24 -10.47 6.39 -2.46
C ALA A 24 -9.59 6.23 -3.71
N ARG A 25 -8.67 5.29 -3.66
CA ARG A 25 -7.85 4.86 -4.79
C ARG A 25 -7.93 3.35 -4.90
N HIS A 26 -8.22 2.89 -6.10
CA HIS A 26 -8.36 1.46 -6.41
C HIS A 26 -7.25 1.02 -7.35
N PHE A 27 -6.69 -0.14 -7.08
CA PHE A 27 -5.78 -0.83 -7.97
C PHE A 27 -6.18 -2.31 -7.97
N ALA A 28 -6.81 -2.76 -9.06
CA ALA A 28 -7.48 -4.05 -9.13
C ALA A 28 -8.43 -4.24 -7.94
N ASP A 29 -8.21 -5.26 -7.12
CA ASP A 29 -8.97 -5.58 -5.90
C ASP A 29 -8.52 -4.78 -4.67
N ASP A 30 -7.35 -4.16 -4.71
CA ASP A 30 -6.85 -3.35 -3.61
C ASP A 30 -7.54 -1.97 -3.55
N THR A 31 -8.03 -1.62 -2.38
CA THR A 31 -8.69 -0.34 -2.14
C THR A 31 -7.98 0.42 -1.02
N ASN A 32 -7.43 1.58 -1.35
CA ASN A 32 -6.81 2.49 -0.41
C ASN A 32 -7.73 3.65 -0.09
N LEU A 33 -7.99 3.90 1.20
CA LEU A 33 -8.74 5.04 1.70
C LEU A 33 -7.81 6.01 2.41
N LEU A 34 -7.64 7.21 1.87
CA LEU A 34 -6.91 8.29 2.52
C LEU A 34 -7.89 9.24 3.18
N ILE A 35 -7.75 9.40 4.49
CA ILE A 35 -8.59 10.27 5.31
C ILE A 35 -7.68 11.24 6.07
N SER A 36 -7.92 12.54 5.94
CA SER A 36 -7.16 13.58 6.63
C SER A 36 -8.06 14.47 7.46
N ASN A 37 -7.57 14.91 8.61
CA ASN A 37 -8.23 15.92 9.44
C ASN A 37 -7.23 16.60 10.36
N HIS A 38 -7.48 17.85 10.71
CA HIS A 38 -6.68 18.62 11.67
C HIS A 38 -6.79 18.11 13.10
N SER A 39 -7.90 17.45 13.45
CA SER A 39 -8.16 16.89 14.78
C SER A 39 -8.40 15.39 14.70
N LEU A 40 -7.66 14.62 15.48
CA LEU A 40 -7.79 13.16 15.52
C LEU A 40 -9.11 12.69 16.15
N LYS A 41 -9.68 13.46 17.08
CA LYS A 41 -11.03 13.19 17.61
C LYS A 41 -12.08 13.28 16.50
N GLN A 42 -11.97 14.28 15.62
CA GLN A 42 -12.87 14.45 14.49
C GLN A 42 -12.59 13.42 13.40
N LEU A 43 -11.31 13.09 13.14
CA LEU A 43 -10.91 12.05 12.19
C LEU A 43 -11.56 10.71 12.54
N LYS A 44 -11.47 10.26 13.79
CA LYS A 44 -12.07 9.01 14.24
C LYS A 44 -13.60 9.07 14.21
N LYS A 45 -14.19 10.04 14.95
CA LYS A 45 -15.63 10.06 15.24
C LYS A 45 -16.51 10.46 14.05
N LYS A 46 -16.00 11.26 13.14
CA LYS A 46 -16.82 11.87 12.11
C LYS A 46 -16.50 11.38 10.69
N HIS A 47 -15.24 11.18 10.37
CA HIS A 47 -14.84 10.88 8.99
C HIS A 47 -14.59 9.39 8.76
N LEU A 48 -13.85 8.76 9.64
CA LEU A 48 -13.44 7.37 9.47
C LEU A 48 -14.62 6.39 9.62
N ASP A 49 -15.40 6.55 10.70
CA ASP A 49 -16.56 5.68 10.96
C ASP A 49 -17.63 5.82 9.85
N ILE A 50 -17.86 7.06 9.38
CA ILE A 50 -18.80 7.31 8.28
C ILE A 50 -18.28 6.72 6.98
N ALA A 51 -17.01 6.96 6.64
CA ALA A 51 -16.41 6.45 5.41
C ALA A 51 -16.42 4.91 5.37
N LEU A 52 -16.07 4.26 6.47
CA LEU A 52 -16.09 2.80 6.56
C LEU A 52 -17.50 2.23 6.50
N LYS A 53 -18.48 2.85 7.15
CA LYS A 53 -19.88 2.44 7.06
C LYS A 53 -20.40 2.53 5.63
N ILE A 54 -20.18 3.65 4.95
CA ILE A 54 -20.64 3.84 3.56
C ILE A 54 -19.95 2.82 2.64
N LEU A 55 -18.63 2.62 2.80
CA LEU A 55 -17.90 1.62 2.04
C LEU A 55 -18.48 0.21 2.25
N THR A 56 -18.68 -0.18 3.51
CA THR A 56 -19.23 -1.51 3.85
C THR A 56 -20.64 -1.71 3.25
N ILE A 57 -21.51 -0.70 3.32
CA ILE A 57 -22.85 -0.76 2.74
C ILE A 57 -22.78 -0.93 1.23
N LYS A 58 -21.93 -0.16 0.54
CA LYS A 58 -21.77 -0.25 -0.91
C LYS A 58 -21.17 -1.56 -1.37
N LEU A 59 -20.13 -2.05 -0.68
CA LEU A 59 -19.54 -3.36 -0.96
C LEU A 59 -20.58 -4.48 -0.80
N LYS A 60 -21.36 -4.46 0.28
CA LYS A 60 -22.44 -5.43 0.50
C LYS A 60 -23.53 -5.34 -0.57
N ALA A 61 -23.93 -4.15 -0.97
CA ALA A 61 -24.89 -3.95 -2.06
C ALA A 61 -24.37 -4.52 -3.38
N ASN A 62 -23.08 -4.41 -3.62
CA ASN A 62 -22.39 -4.99 -4.78
C ASN A 62 -21.99 -6.46 -4.57
N LYS A 63 -22.46 -7.13 -3.52
CA LYS A 63 -22.10 -8.53 -3.19
C LYS A 63 -20.59 -8.78 -3.10
N ILE A 64 -19.81 -7.75 -2.77
CA ILE A 64 -18.36 -7.83 -2.53
C ILE A 64 -18.15 -7.96 -1.04
N LEU A 65 -17.38 -8.96 -0.62
CA LEU A 65 -17.01 -9.17 0.78
C LEU A 65 -15.71 -8.42 1.08
N LEU A 66 -15.74 -7.59 2.12
CA LEU A 66 -14.54 -6.96 2.64
C LEU A 66 -13.73 -7.97 3.44
N ASN A 67 -12.43 -8.08 3.12
CA ASN A 67 -11.53 -8.94 3.89
C ASN A 67 -10.93 -8.14 5.05
N SER A 68 -11.60 -8.16 6.21
CA SER A 68 -11.15 -7.44 7.41
C SER A 68 -9.79 -7.94 7.93
N SER A 69 -9.43 -9.20 7.72
CA SER A 69 -8.14 -9.77 8.16
C SER A 69 -6.95 -9.28 7.34
N LYS A 70 -7.19 -8.85 6.10
CA LYS A 70 -6.17 -8.22 5.22
C LYS A 70 -6.22 -6.70 5.24
N THR A 71 -7.20 -6.11 5.91
CA THR A 71 -7.33 -4.66 5.99
C THR A 71 -6.37 -4.12 7.05
N GLU A 72 -5.49 -3.24 6.64
CA GLU A 72 -4.49 -2.61 7.49
C GLU A 72 -4.74 -1.11 7.62
N ILE A 73 -4.32 -0.53 8.73
CA ILE A 73 -4.45 0.89 9.01
C ILE A 73 -3.06 1.47 9.22
N LEU A 74 -2.74 2.51 8.45
CA LEU A 74 -1.54 3.30 8.66
C LEU A 74 -1.92 4.70 9.11
N LEU A 75 -1.46 5.09 10.30
CA LEU A 75 -1.67 6.43 10.84
C LEU A 75 -0.41 7.26 10.63
N PHE A 76 -0.41 8.14 9.62
CA PHE A 76 0.69 9.08 9.41
C PHE A 76 0.80 10.06 10.56
N LYS A 77 2.02 10.25 11.06
CA LYS A 77 2.33 11.07 12.23
C LYS A 77 3.46 12.02 11.91
N ASN A 78 3.42 13.20 12.52
CA ASN A 78 4.58 14.07 12.53
C ASN A 78 5.54 13.59 13.63
N PRO A 79 6.83 13.31 13.30
CA PRO A 79 7.80 12.83 14.29
C PRO A 79 8.00 13.82 15.45
N ASN A 80 7.84 15.12 15.20
CA ASN A 80 8.02 16.17 16.19
C ASN A 80 6.78 16.43 17.09
N LYS A 81 5.67 15.72 16.84
CA LYS A 81 4.46 15.85 17.65
C LYS A 81 4.05 14.46 18.14
N PRO A 82 4.52 14.04 19.33
CA PRO A 82 4.12 12.76 19.91
C PRO A 82 2.62 12.79 20.14
N VAL A 83 1.94 11.90 19.46
CA VAL A 83 0.50 11.76 19.58
C VAL A 83 0.23 10.41 20.20
N ASN A 84 -0.18 10.41 21.46
CA ASN A 84 -0.55 9.18 22.14
C ASN A 84 -2.01 8.84 21.77
N TYR A 85 -2.20 7.83 20.92
CA TYR A 85 -3.53 7.44 20.45
C TYR A 85 -3.78 5.95 20.56
N ASP A 86 -4.82 5.65 21.27
CA ASP A 86 -5.52 4.38 21.21
C ASP A 86 -6.60 4.46 20.10
N LEU A 87 -6.15 4.44 18.83
CA LEU A 87 -7.07 4.41 17.70
C LEU A 87 -7.58 2.98 17.51
N LYS A 88 -8.79 2.72 18.00
CA LYS A 88 -9.50 1.45 17.80
C LYS A 88 -10.57 1.65 16.75
N ILE A 89 -10.49 0.89 15.68
CA ILE A 89 -11.46 0.91 14.59
C ILE A 89 -12.15 -0.45 14.56
N ILE A 90 -13.45 -0.44 14.39
CA ILE A 90 -14.22 -1.68 14.23
C ILE A 90 -14.69 -1.73 12.78
N LEU A 91 -14.25 -2.76 12.06
CA LEU A 91 -14.62 -3.01 10.68
C LEU A 91 -15.25 -4.40 10.59
N ASP A 92 -16.54 -4.44 10.25
CA ASP A 92 -17.34 -5.67 10.15
C ASP A 92 -17.16 -6.62 11.37
N GLY A 93 -17.19 -6.05 12.59
CA GLY A 93 -17.02 -6.75 13.87
C GLY A 93 -15.57 -7.02 14.26
N THR A 94 -14.61 -6.84 13.39
CA THR A 94 -13.18 -7.03 13.65
C THR A 94 -12.53 -5.74 14.16
N ARG A 95 -11.75 -5.84 15.22
CA ARG A 95 -10.99 -4.71 15.76
C ARG A 95 -9.67 -4.56 15.01
N LEU A 96 -9.45 -3.38 14.44
CA LEU A 96 -8.23 -3.03 13.73
C LEU A 96 -7.44 -2.00 14.53
N TYR A 97 -6.12 -2.16 14.53
CA TYR A 97 -5.18 -1.25 15.18
C TYR A 97 -4.20 -0.70 14.12
N PRO A 98 -3.66 0.50 14.33
CA PRO A 98 -2.64 1.02 13.44
C PRO A 98 -1.40 0.12 13.40
N SER A 99 -0.97 -0.22 12.19
CA SER A 99 0.21 -1.02 11.92
C SER A 99 1.48 -0.18 12.01
N LYS A 100 2.62 -0.82 12.31
CA LYS A 100 3.95 -0.19 12.29
C LYS A 100 4.40 0.18 10.87
N TYR A 101 3.98 -0.60 9.91
CA TYR A 101 4.16 -0.37 8.47
C TYR A 101 3.05 -1.11 7.72
N VAL A 102 2.79 -0.70 6.50
CA VAL A 102 1.82 -1.33 5.60
C VAL A 102 2.50 -1.59 4.27
N ASN A 103 2.21 -2.74 3.67
CA ASN A 103 2.66 -3.06 2.32
C ASN A 103 1.59 -2.61 1.32
N ASN A 104 1.85 -1.50 0.63
CA ASN A 104 0.98 -1.01 -0.41
C ASN A 104 1.63 -1.21 -1.79
N LEU A 105 1.04 -2.08 -2.60
CA LEU A 105 1.54 -2.43 -3.94
C LEU A 105 3.04 -2.79 -3.95
N GLY A 106 3.50 -3.56 -2.95
CA GLY A 106 4.89 -3.98 -2.86
C GLY A 106 5.86 -2.95 -2.27
N ILE A 107 5.37 -1.78 -1.86
CA ILE A 107 6.16 -0.75 -1.17
C ILE A 107 5.76 -0.73 0.30
N LEU A 108 6.75 -0.93 1.19
CA LEU A 108 6.56 -0.80 2.63
C LEU A 108 6.57 0.66 3.03
N ILE A 109 5.46 1.10 3.63
CA ILE A 109 5.25 2.48 4.06
C ILE A 109 5.13 2.51 5.57
N ASP A 110 5.90 3.34 6.24
CA ASP A 110 5.84 3.56 7.68
C ASP A 110 5.13 4.88 8.05
N PRO A 111 4.64 5.04 9.28
CA PRO A 111 3.88 6.22 9.72
C PRO A 111 4.61 7.56 9.60
N TYR A 112 5.92 7.54 9.53
CA TYR A 112 6.78 8.73 9.49
C TYR A 112 7.42 8.97 8.13
N LEU A 113 7.16 8.06 7.15
CA LEU A 113 7.76 8.07 5.81
C LEU A 113 9.30 8.07 5.86
N THR A 114 9.89 7.34 6.81
CA THR A 114 11.35 7.22 6.95
C THR A 114 11.96 6.23 5.97
N TRP A 115 11.13 5.35 5.41
CA TRP A 115 11.51 4.31 4.44
C TRP A 115 12.50 3.25 4.98
N ASN A 116 12.81 3.27 6.28
CA ASN A 116 13.77 2.33 6.89
C ASN A 116 13.37 0.87 6.63
N TYR A 117 12.11 0.52 6.87
CA TYR A 117 11.61 -0.83 6.60
C TYR A 117 11.71 -1.21 5.12
N ARG A 118 11.50 -0.24 4.23
CA ARG A 118 11.67 -0.46 2.78
C ARG A 118 13.12 -0.76 2.45
N ILE A 119 14.06 0.03 2.96
CA ILE A 119 15.50 -0.12 2.72
C ILE A 119 16.00 -1.44 3.30
N GLU A 120 15.63 -1.78 4.54
CA GLU A 120 16.00 -3.02 5.19
C GLU A 120 15.54 -4.27 4.41
N THR A 121 14.36 -4.21 3.78
CA THR A 121 13.86 -5.33 2.96
C THR A 121 14.43 -5.34 1.55
N LEU A 122 14.82 -4.19 1.01
CA LEU A 122 15.34 -4.03 -0.34
C LEU A 122 16.82 -4.43 -0.41
N ALA A 123 17.64 -4.00 0.56
CA ALA A 123 19.07 -4.20 0.57
C ALA A 123 19.49 -5.68 0.40
N PRO A 124 18.92 -6.66 1.13
CA PRO A 124 19.28 -8.07 0.92
C PRO A 124 18.83 -8.62 -0.45
N LYS A 125 17.78 -8.06 -1.05
CA LYS A 125 17.36 -8.46 -2.42
C LYS A 125 18.37 -7.95 -3.45
N LEU A 126 18.80 -6.71 -3.31
CA LEU A 126 19.82 -6.12 -4.18
C LEU A 126 21.18 -6.80 -4.01
N ALA A 127 21.59 -7.12 -2.78
CA ALA A 127 22.83 -7.84 -2.50
C ALA A 127 22.86 -9.22 -3.16
N ARG A 128 21.75 -9.95 -3.09
CA ARG A 128 21.61 -11.25 -3.80
C ARG A 128 21.69 -11.08 -5.32
N ALA A 129 20.99 -10.10 -5.88
CA ALA A 129 21.02 -9.81 -7.30
C ALA A 129 22.43 -9.41 -7.76
N ALA A 130 23.11 -8.54 -7.00
CA ALA A 130 24.51 -8.14 -7.28
C ALA A 130 25.46 -9.33 -7.21
N GLY A 131 25.31 -10.23 -6.24
CA GLY A 131 26.15 -11.43 -6.10
C GLY A 131 25.97 -12.48 -7.19
N MET A 132 24.85 -12.47 -7.91
CA MET A 132 24.61 -13.35 -9.05
C MET A 132 25.34 -12.91 -10.33
N LEU A 133 25.44 -11.60 -10.55
CA LEU A 133 26.02 -11.05 -11.80
C LEU A 133 27.46 -11.49 -12.07
N PRO A 134 28.41 -11.42 -11.11
CA PRO A 134 29.78 -11.90 -11.32
C PRO A 134 29.84 -13.39 -11.62
N LYS A 135 28.97 -14.20 -11.02
CA LYS A 135 28.92 -15.65 -11.28
C LYS A 135 28.47 -15.96 -12.70
N LEU A 136 27.53 -15.18 -13.23
CA LEU A 136 27.02 -15.34 -14.60
C LEU A 136 28.00 -14.84 -15.64
N HIS A 137 28.88 -13.91 -15.31
CA HIS A 137 29.83 -13.31 -16.26
C HIS A 137 30.70 -14.35 -17.04
N HIS A 138 31.03 -15.46 -16.38
CA HIS A 138 31.84 -16.52 -17.02
C HIS A 138 31.06 -17.45 -17.94
N TYR A 139 29.72 -17.42 -17.89
CA TYR A 139 28.87 -18.39 -18.60
C TYR A 139 28.01 -17.76 -19.69
N VAL A 140 27.84 -16.44 -19.68
CA VAL A 140 26.94 -15.78 -20.64
C VAL A 140 27.62 -14.61 -21.37
N PRO A 141 27.24 -14.32 -22.61
CA PRO A 141 27.69 -13.13 -23.33
C PRO A 141 27.40 -11.84 -22.59
N HIS A 142 28.21 -10.79 -22.82
CA HIS A 142 28.09 -9.50 -22.17
C HIS A 142 26.69 -8.86 -22.35
N GLU A 143 26.07 -9.03 -23.51
CA GLU A 143 24.72 -8.53 -23.78
C GLU A 143 23.68 -9.21 -22.89
N SER A 144 23.75 -10.52 -22.71
CA SER A 144 22.87 -11.28 -21.82
C SER A 144 23.08 -10.87 -20.36
N LEU A 145 24.32 -10.61 -19.96
CA LEU A 145 24.64 -10.12 -18.62
C LEU A 145 24.03 -8.73 -18.38
N ARG A 146 24.12 -7.84 -19.37
CA ARG A 146 23.49 -6.51 -19.33
C ARG A 146 21.96 -6.61 -19.19
N ASN A 147 21.34 -7.47 -19.99
CA ASN A 147 19.89 -7.70 -19.91
C ASN A 147 19.48 -8.28 -18.55
N THR A 148 20.28 -9.17 -17.99
CA THR A 148 20.08 -9.71 -16.63
C THR A 148 20.20 -8.62 -15.56
N TYR A 149 21.17 -7.70 -15.69
CA TYR A 149 21.30 -6.56 -14.79
C TYR A 149 20.04 -5.69 -14.81
N PHE A 150 19.55 -5.31 -15.99
CA PHE A 150 18.35 -4.48 -16.09
C PHE A 150 17.07 -5.24 -15.64
N GLY A 151 16.95 -6.52 -15.98
CA GLY A 151 15.78 -7.33 -15.65
C GLY A 151 15.66 -7.72 -14.17
N ILE A 152 16.78 -7.78 -13.45
CA ILE A 152 16.78 -8.20 -12.04
C ILE A 152 17.19 -7.05 -11.14
N PHE A 153 18.43 -6.57 -11.24
CA PHE A 153 18.96 -5.58 -10.29
C PHE A 153 18.28 -4.21 -10.43
N ALA A 154 18.33 -3.65 -11.65
CA ALA A 154 17.78 -2.32 -11.90
C ALA A 154 16.26 -2.27 -11.70
N LEU A 155 15.54 -3.32 -12.07
CA LEU A 155 14.10 -3.42 -11.87
C LEU A 155 13.74 -3.37 -10.36
N ILE A 156 14.43 -4.15 -9.54
CA ILE A 156 14.21 -4.18 -8.08
C ILE A 156 14.53 -2.82 -7.46
N MET A 157 15.65 -2.21 -7.85
CA MET A 157 16.11 -0.93 -7.34
C MET A 157 15.16 0.21 -7.73
N ASN A 158 14.75 0.26 -8.99
CA ASN A 158 13.94 1.36 -9.52
C ASN A 158 12.47 1.27 -9.15
N TYR A 159 12.00 0.13 -8.60
CA TYR A 159 10.61 -0.04 -8.26
C TYR A 159 10.15 0.97 -7.20
N GLY A 160 9.30 1.91 -7.63
CA GLY A 160 8.78 2.98 -6.78
C GLY A 160 9.81 4.02 -6.33
N ILE A 161 10.99 4.10 -6.95
CA ILE A 161 12.09 5.00 -6.56
C ILE A 161 11.67 6.48 -6.49
N GLN A 162 10.69 6.89 -7.29
CA GLN A 162 10.14 8.24 -7.25
C GLN A 162 9.45 8.57 -5.92
N ILE A 163 9.02 7.55 -5.16
CA ILE A 163 8.31 7.71 -3.89
C ILE A 163 9.30 7.75 -2.73
N TRP A 164 10.30 6.87 -2.73
CA TRP A 164 11.20 6.66 -1.58
C TRP A 164 12.66 7.07 -1.83
N GLY A 165 13.05 7.34 -3.08
CA GLY A 165 14.43 7.59 -3.46
C GLY A 165 14.96 9.01 -3.21
N GLN A 166 14.15 9.91 -2.68
CA GLN A 166 14.53 11.30 -2.38
C GLN A 166 14.86 11.53 -0.89
N HIS A 167 14.99 10.47 -0.10
CA HIS A 167 15.25 10.49 1.34
C HIS A 167 16.62 9.93 1.68
#